data_baf76335deabc8babb3adb54fd09d103
#
_entry.id   baf76335deabc8babb3adb54fd09d103
#
_cell.length_a   1.000
_cell.length_b   1.000
_cell.length_c   1.000
_cell.angle_alpha   90.00
_cell.angle_beta   90.00
_cell.angle_gamma   90.00
#
_symmetry.space_group_name_H-M   'P 1'
#
loop_
_entity.id
_entity.type
_entity.pdbx_description
1 polymer ?
#
loop_
_entity_poly.entity_id
_entity_poly.type
_entity_poly.pdbx_seq_one_letter_code
_entity_poly.pdbx_strand_id
1 'polypeptide(L)'
;MRNVVITGFGIKSCIGNTYQEVLDSLKNGKSGITANETYKQMGFRSQVSGSIDLNLSELIDRKLYRFMGESAAYAYLAAQDAIEMAGISELHLNSERAGIVAGSGGASTRVMVSTADITREKGPKRIGPYGVTKSMGSSISAILATAYKLKGINYSISSACATSAHCIGHGADLIKSGQQDI
;
A
#
# COMPACT_ATOMS: atom_id res chain seq x y z
N MET A 1 -11.47 -21.87 -19.48
CA MET A 1 -10.95 -21.07 -18.36
C MET A 1 -9.88 -20.14 -18.89
N ARG A 2 -9.87 -18.87 -18.51
CA ARG A 2 -8.81 -17.95 -18.92
C ARG A 2 -7.52 -18.26 -18.15
N ASN A 3 -6.36 -18.13 -18.80
CA ASN A 3 -5.08 -18.15 -18.12
C ASN A 3 -4.83 -16.80 -17.48
N VAL A 4 -4.38 -16.81 -16.23
CA VAL A 4 -4.01 -15.59 -15.49
C VAL A 4 -2.50 -15.55 -15.37
N VAL A 5 -1.93 -14.41 -15.67
CA VAL A 5 -0.48 -14.15 -15.60
C VAL A 5 -0.22 -12.88 -14.78
N ILE A 6 0.92 -12.83 -14.14
CA ILE A 6 1.42 -11.60 -13.51
C ILE A 6 2.18 -10.82 -14.57
N THR A 7 1.73 -9.61 -14.88
CA THR A 7 2.34 -8.76 -15.92
C THR A 7 3.26 -7.69 -15.35
N GLY A 8 3.11 -7.35 -14.08
CA GLY A 8 3.96 -6.38 -13.41
C GLY A 8 3.88 -6.51 -11.90
N PHE A 9 4.88 -6.04 -11.22
CA PHE A 9 4.91 -5.91 -9.77
C PHE A 9 5.75 -4.70 -9.35
N GLY A 10 5.46 -4.17 -8.18
CA GLY A 10 6.24 -3.11 -7.55
C GLY A 10 6.45 -3.43 -6.08
N ILE A 11 7.54 -2.94 -5.54
CA ILE A 11 7.92 -3.22 -4.16
C ILE A 11 8.56 -1.99 -3.52
N LYS A 12 8.16 -1.71 -2.27
CA LYS A 12 8.80 -0.74 -1.39
C LYS A 12 9.11 -1.46 -0.08
N SER A 13 10.38 -1.60 0.24
CA SER A 13 10.82 -2.41 1.38
C SER A 13 12.12 -1.89 1.99
N CYS A 14 12.48 -2.40 3.17
CA CYS A 14 13.74 -2.05 3.81
C CYS A 14 15.00 -2.59 3.10
N ILE A 15 14.85 -3.48 2.12
CA ILE A 15 15.97 -4.00 1.31
C ILE A 15 16.07 -3.36 -0.08
N GLY A 16 15.18 -2.43 -0.39
CA GLY A 16 15.18 -1.68 -1.65
C GLY A 16 13.79 -1.18 -2.02
N ASN A 17 13.74 -0.14 -2.82
CA ASN A 17 12.53 0.54 -3.26
C ASN A 17 12.27 0.40 -4.78
N THR A 18 13.18 -0.27 -5.47
CA THR A 18 13.09 -0.64 -6.88
C THR A 18 13.32 -2.13 -7.06
N TYR A 19 12.88 -2.68 -8.18
CA TYR A 19 13.13 -4.08 -8.54
C TYR A 19 14.62 -4.44 -8.45
N GLN A 20 15.49 -3.59 -9.02
CA GLN A 20 16.93 -3.85 -9.08
C GLN A 20 17.57 -3.83 -7.69
N GLU A 21 17.24 -2.85 -6.86
CA GLU A 21 17.78 -2.75 -5.49
C GLU A 21 17.40 -3.98 -4.65
N VAL A 22 16.14 -4.42 -4.74
CA VAL A 22 15.66 -5.60 -4.02
C VAL A 22 16.35 -6.86 -4.53
N LEU A 23 16.47 -7.02 -5.85
CA LEU A 23 17.15 -8.16 -6.46
C LEU A 23 18.62 -8.23 -6.02
N ASP A 24 19.33 -7.10 -6.03
CA ASP A 24 20.73 -7.02 -5.62
C ASP A 24 20.89 -7.30 -4.12
N SER A 25 19.99 -6.79 -3.30
CA SER A 25 19.98 -7.08 -1.86
C SER A 25 19.77 -8.56 -1.58
N LEU A 26 18.84 -9.21 -2.28
CA LEU A 26 18.59 -10.65 -2.15
C LEU A 26 19.78 -11.50 -2.63
N LYS A 27 20.36 -11.15 -3.78
CA LYS A 27 21.53 -11.87 -4.33
C LYS A 27 22.75 -11.77 -3.41
N ASN A 28 22.94 -10.62 -2.77
CA ASN A 28 24.10 -10.36 -1.92
C ASN A 28 23.84 -10.65 -0.42
N GLY A 29 22.67 -11.17 -0.05
CA GLY A 29 22.29 -11.43 1.33
C GLY A 29 22.27 -10.16 2.21
N LYS A 30 21.99 -8.99 1.62
CA LYS A 30 22.00 -7.71 2.32
C LYS A 30 20.75 -7.59 3.20
N SER A 31 20.97 -7.38 4.50
CA SER A 31 19.88 -7.10 5.45
C SER A 31 19.45 -5.64 5.39
N GLY A 32 18.14 -5.41 5.43
CA GLY A 32 17.55 -4.09 5.63
C GLY A 32 17.22 -3.76 7.09
N ILE A 33 17.62 -4.61 8.02
CA ILE A 33 17.39 -4.39 9.46
C ILE A 33 18.50 -3.49 10.00
N THR A 34 18.10 -2.37 10.61
CA THR A 34 19.00 -1.35 11.17
C THR A 34 18.60 -0.99 12.59
N ALA A 35 19.53 -0.35 13.32
CA ALA A 35 19.24 0.19 14.64
C ALA A 35 18.13 1.25 14.58
N ASN A 36 17.23 1.22 15.55
CA ASN A 36 16.11 2.16 15.67
C ASN A 36 16.23 2.96 16.95
N GLU A 37 16.69 4.19 16.81
CA GLU A 37 16.92 5.09 17.95
C GLU A 37 15.62 5.42 18.73
N THR A 38 14.48 5.48 18.05
CA THR A 38 13.19 5.67 18.73
C THR A 38 12.87 4.50 19.65
N TYR A 39 13.09 3.27 19.19
CA TYR A 39 12.86 2.08 20.03
C TYR A 39 13.80 2.03 21.21
N LYS A 40 15.05 2.45 21.02
CA LYS A 40 16.04 2.57 22.08
C LYS A 40 15.62 3.61 23.14
N GLN A 41 15.22 4.80 22.70
CA GLN A 41 14.74 5.87 23.60
C GLN A 41 13.49 5.48 24.39
N MET A 42 12.59 4.70 23.76
CA MET A 42 11.38 4.20 24.40
C MET A 42 11.62 2.97 25.29
N GLY A 43 12.83 2.45 25.37
CA GLY A 43 13.20 1.31 26.21
C GLY A 43 12.66 -0.03 25.68
N PHE A 44 12.41 -0.15 24.37
CA PHE A 44 12.02 -1.44 23.79
C PHE A 44 13.12 -2.48 23.95
N ARG A 45 12.73 -3.74 24.18
CA ARG A 45 13.66 -4.87 24.27
C ARG A 45 14.37 -5.10 22.93
N SER A 46 13.67 -5.02 21.81
CA SER A 46 14.24 -5.02 20.46
C SER A 46 14.42 -3.58 19.98
N GLN A 47 15.63 -3.23 19.61
CA GLN A 47 16.00 -1.86 19.20
C GLN A 47 16.38 -1.79 17.71
N VAL A 48 15.86 -2.73 16.92
CA VAL A 48 16.09 -2.80 15.48
C VAL A 48 14.78 -2.86 14.73
N SER A 49 14.75 -2.36 13.48
CA SER A 49 13.60 -2.44 12.59
C SER A 49 14.02 -2.45 11.13
N GLY A 50 13.16 -2.97 10.25
CA GLY A 50 13.25 -2.77 8.81
C GLY A 50 12.43 -1.55 8.42
N SER A 51 13.08 -0.41 8.20
CA SER A 51 12.42 0.83 7.83
C SER A 51 12.57 1.11 6.34
N ILE A 52 11.53 1.67 5.73
CA ILE A 52 11.56 2.15 4.34
C ILE A 52 11.99 3.61 4.38
N ASP A 53 13.10 3.90 3.70
CA ASP A 53 13.64 5.27 3.61
C ASP A 53 13.14 5.94 2.33
N LEU A 54 11.94 6.53 2.40
CA LEU A 54 11.31 7.28 1.33
C LEU A 54 10.64 8.54 1.88
N ASN A 55 10.88 9.67 1.25
CA ASN A 55 10.13 10.90 1.53
C ASN A 55 8.82 10.89 0.74
N LEU A 56 7.78 10.29 1.32
CA LEU A 56 6.47 10.13 0.67
C LEU A 56 5.84 11.46 0.25
N SER A 57 6.13 12.55 0.97
CA SER A 57 5.56 13.87 0.66
C SER A 57 6.16 14.53 -0.57
N GLU A 58 7.34 14.10 -0.99
CA GLU A 58 7.99 14.55 -2.24
C GLU A 58 7.62 13.67 -3.44
N LEU A 59 7.33 12.39 -3.18
CA LEU A 59 7.06 11.40 -4.22
C LEU A 59 5.59 11.35 -4.65
N ILE A 60 4.67 11.85 -3.83
CA ILE A 60 3.23 11.77 -4.09
C ILE A 60 2.64 13.18 -4.11
N ASP A 61 1.82 13.46 -5.14
CA ASP A 61 1.12 14.74 -5.22
C ASP A 61 0.37 15.06 -3.91
N ARG A 62 0.54 16.27 -3.41
CA ARG A 62 -0.01 16.72 -2.12
C ARG A 62 -1.53 16.57 -2.02
N LYS A 63 -2.26 16.75 -3.15
CA LYS A 63 -3.72 16.64 -3.17
C LYS A 63 -4.18 15.20 -2.97
N LEU A 64 -3.35 14.22 -3.36
CA LEU A 64 -3.60 12.81 -3.18
C LEU A 64 -3.07 12.33 -1.82
N TYR A 65 -1.83 12.70 -1.47
CA TYR A 65 -1.17 12.26 -0.24
C TYR A 65 -1.94 12.62 1.04
N ARG A 66 -2.66 13.73 1.05
CA ARG A 66 -3.47 14.15 2.22
C ARG A 66 -4.55 13.14 2.65
N PHE A 67 -4.93 12.21 1.78
CA PHE A 67 -5.89 11.14 2.08
C PHE A 67 -5.23 9.84 2.54
N MET A 68 -3.90 9.71 2.41
CA MET A 68 -3.16 8.48 2.61
C MET A 68 -2.61 8.36 4.03
N GLY A 69 -2.74 7.17 4.62
CA GLY A 69 -1.80 6.70 5.64
C GLY A 69 -0.59 6.08 4.94
N GLU A 70 0.48 5.77 5.69
CA GLU A 70 1.74 5.28 5.12
C GLU A 70 1.56 4.02 4.28
N SER A 71 0.77 3.05 4.75
CA SER A 71 0.52 1.80 4.00
C SER A 71 -0.11 2.05 2.63
N ALA A 72 -1.05 2.99 2.54
CA ALA A 72 -1.67 3.37 1.27
C ALA A 72 -0.69 4.12 0.36
N ALA A 73 0.20 4.93 0.93
CA ALA A 73 1.23 5.64 0.17
C ALA A 73 2.28 4.69 -0.41
N TYR A 74 2.77 3.73 0.36
CA TYR A 74 3.67 2.70 -0.17
C TYR A 74 3.00 1.83 -1.22
N ALA A 75 1.74 1.44 -1.00
CA ALA A 75 0.97 0.67 -1.98
C ALA A 75 0.76 1.46 -3.29
N TYR A 76 0.52 2.78 -3.20
CA TYR A 76 0.41 3.65 -4.36
C TYR A 76 1.70 3.68 -5.19
N LEU A 77 2.85 3.91 -4.56
CA LEU A 77 4.14 3.92 -5.23
C LEU A 77 4.50 2.55 -5.83
N ALA A 78 4.20 1.46 -5.12
CA ALA A 78 4.41 0.12 -5.65
C ALA A 78 3.46 -0.20 -6.83
N ALA A 79 2.22 0.27 -6.79
CA ALA A 79 1.29 0.11 -7.89
C ALA A 79 1.72 0.90 -9.14
N GLN A 80 2.32 2.08 -8.98
CA GLN A 80 2.94 2.81 -10.10
C GLN A 80 3.98 1.96 -10.81
N ASP A 81 4.93 1.40 -10.06
CA ASP A 81 5.98 0.54 -10.62
C ASP A 81 5.37 -0.69 -11.34
N ALA A 82 4.34 -1.30 -10.75
CA ALA A 82 3.68 -2.47 -11.32
C ALA A 82 2.95 -2.14 -12.64
N ILE A 83 2.26 -1.00 -12.71
CA ILE A 83 1.55 -0.53 -13.91
C ILE A 83 2.54 -0.20 -15.02
N GLU A 84 3.65 0.49 -14.67
CA GLU A 84 4.71 0.82 -15.60
C GLU A 84 5.38 -0.44 -16.15
N MET A 85 5.75 -1.38 -15.29
CA MET A 85 6.34 -2.66 -15.69
C MET A 85 5.41 -3.47 -16.61
N ALA A 86 4.11 -3.45 -16.33
CA ALA A 86 3.10 -4.15 -17.14
C ALA A 86 2.79 -3.45 -18.47
N GLY A 87 3.21 -2.20 -18.67
CA GLY A 87 2.90 -1.40 -19.85
C GLY A 87 1.41 -1.10 -20.01
N ILE A 88 0.66 -1.05 -18.92
CA ILE A 88 -0.80 -0.82 -18.94
C ILE A 88 -1.07 0.68 -19.14
N SER A 89 -1.85 1.00 -20.19
CA SER A 89 -2.22 2.39 -20.46
C SER A 89 -3.37 2.88 -19.56
N GLU A 90 -3.48 4.21 -19.37
CA GLU A 90 -4.60 4.82 -18.64
C GLU A 90 -5.98 4.41 -19.21
N LEU A 91 -6.07 4.20 -20.51
CA LEU A 91 -7.32 3.77 -21.15
C LEU A 91 -7.77 2.39 -20.66
N HIS A 92 -6.82 1.46 -20.51
CA HIS A 92 -7.12 0.13 -19.98
C HIS A 92 -7.50 0.18 -18.49
N LEU A 93 -6.80 1.00 -17.68
CA LEU A 93 -7.13 1.19 -16.27
C LEU A 93 -8.52 1.80 -16.07
N ASN A 94 -8.90 2.79 -16.91
CA ASN A 94 -10.17 3.49 -16.82
C ASN A 94 -11.31 2.72 -17.50
N SER A 95 -11.37 1.42 -17.30
CA SER A 95 -12.43 0.55 -17.83
C SER A 95 -13.15 -0.18 -16.70
N GLU A 96 -14.39 -0.61 -16.96
CA GLU A 96 -15.15 -1.46 -16.04
C GLU A 96 -14.55 -2.87 -15.89
N ARG A 97 -13.56 -3.20 -16.72
CA ARG A 97 -12.85 -4.47 -16.75
C ARG A 97 -11.52 -4.44 -15.98
N ALA A 98 -11.12 -3.28 -15.47
CA ALA A 98 -9.94 -3.08 -14.63
C ALA A 98 -10.36 -2.79 -13.18
N GLY A 99 -10.03 -3.71 -12.29
CA GLY A 99 -10.42 -3.68 -10.89
C GLY A 99 -9.25 -3.65 -9.92
N ILE A 100 -9.56 -3.68 -8.65
CA ILE A 100 -8.56 -3.79 -7.59
C ILE A 100 -9.08 -4.63 -6.42
N VAL A 101 -8.29 -5.61 -6.03
CA VAL A 101 -8.41 -6.32 -4.76
C VAL A 101 -7.12 -6.09 -4.00
N ALA A 102 -7.16 -5.26 -2.98
CA ALA A 102 -5.98 -4.88 -2.20
C ALA A 102 -6.32 -4.79 -0.73
N GLY A 103 -5.35 -4.95 0.14
CA GLY A 103 -5.60 -4.89 1.57
C GLY A 103 -4.34 -4.79 2.40
N SER A 104 -4.55 -4.71 3.70
CA SER A 104 -3.52 -4.72 4.71
C SER A 104 -3.97 -5.60 5.88
N GLY A 105 -3.02 -6.20 6.58
CA GLY A 105 -3.30 -6.94 7.81
C GLY A 105 -3.88 -6.10 8.95
N GLY A 106 -3.87 -4.77 8.82
CA GLY A 106 -4.47 -3.83 9.75
C GLY A 106 -4.52 -2.42 9.18
N ALA A 107 -5.33 -1.57 9.79
CA ALA A 107 -5.37 -0.15 9.48
C ALA A 107 -4.07 0.56 9.90
N SER A 108 -3.86 1.80 9.47
CA SER A 108 -2.69 2.59 9.86
C SER A 108 -2.72 2.92 11.36
N THR A 109 -2.02 2.14 12.17
CA THR A 109 -1.96 2.32 13.62
C THR A 109 -1.39 3.68 14.01
N ARG A 110 -0.37 4.18 13.30
CA ARG A 110 0.19 5.53 13.52
C ARG A 110 -0.87 6.61 13.36
N VAL A 111 -1.69 6.54 12.31
CA VAL A 111 -2.79 7.50 12.10
C VAL A 111 -3.83 7.39 13.21
N MET A 112 -4.19 6.17 13.60
CA MET A 112 -5.17 5.95 14.69
C MET A 112 -4.68 6.54 16.01
N VAL A 113 -3.44 6.26 16.39
CA VAL A 113 -2.83 6.79 17.61
C VAL A 113 -2.74 8.30 17.56
N SER A 114 -2.18 8.89 16.50
CA SER A 114 -2.07 10.35 16.38
C SER A 114 -3.41 11.06 16.38
N THR A 115 -4.44 10.45 15.78
CA THR A 115 -5.80 10.99 15.79
C THR A 115 -6.42 10.94 17.20
N ALA A 116 -6.17 9.85 17.92
CA ALA A 116 -6.61 9.74 19.32
C ALA A 116 -5.93 10.77 20.23
N ASP A 117 -4.64 10.99 20.07
CA ASP A 117 -3.87 11.98 20.84
C ASP A 117 -4.33 13.41 20.51
N ILE A 118 -4.50 13.75 19.23
CA ILE A 118 -5.08 15.05 18.85
C ILE A 118 -6.46 15.25 19.48
N THR A 119 -7.28 14.19 19.50
CA THR A 119 -8.62 14.27 20.12
C THR A 119 -8.56 14.56 21.61
N ARG A 120 -7.66 13.90 22.33
CA ARG A 120 -7.46 14.10 23.78
C ARG A 120 -6.90 15.48 24.12
N GLU A 121 -5.90 15.93 23.35
CA GLU A 121 -5.18 17.16 23.63
C GLU A 121 -5.89 18.42 23.11
N LYS A 122 -6.50 18.35 21.95
CA LYS A 122 -6.97 19.52 21.19
C LYS A 122 -8.45 19.45 20.79
N GLY A 123 -9.11 18.35 21.13
CA GLY A 123 -10.52 18.10 20.81
C GLY A 123 -10.77 17.61 19.38
N PRO A 124 -11.95 17.04 19.12
CA PRO A 124 -12.25 16.34 17.87
C PRO A 124 -12.25 17.25 16.63
N LYS A 125 -12.51 18.54 16.78
CA LYS A 125 -12.47 19.49 15.65
C LYS A 125 -11.09 19.65 15.02
N ARG A 126 -10.03 19.26 15.72
CA ARG A 126 -8.63 19.37 15.25
C ARG A 126 -8.14 18.17 14.45
N ILE A 127 -8.89 17.08 14.40
CA ILE A 127 -8.55 15.87 13.60
C ILE A 127 -8.49 16.22 12.11
N GLY A 128 -9.35 17.13 11.65
CA GLY A 128 -9.51 17.47 10.24
C GLY A 128 -10.32 16.40 9.46
N PRO A 129 -10.57 16.65 8.17
CA PRO A 129 -11.51 15.85 7.38
C PRO A 129 -10.93 14.50 6.88
N TYR A 130 -9.63 14.28 7.00
CA TYR A 130 -8.95 13.14 6.39
C TYR A 130 -8.64 11.98 7.35
N GLY A 131 -8.98 12.11 8.62
CA GLY A 131 -8.67 11.10 9.65
C GLY A 131 -9.27 9.73 9.31
N VAL A 132 -10.51 9.69 8.88
CA VAL A 132 -11.23 8.46 8.54
C VAL A 132 -10.58 7.78 7.33
N THR A 133 -10.37 8.49 6.23
CA THR A 133 -9.79 7.94 5.00
C THR A 133 -8.39 7.38 5.21
N LYS A 134 -7.61 7.99 6.09
CA LYS A 134 -6.26 7.54 6.44
C LYS A 134 -6.24 6.30 7.33
N SER A 135 -7.26 6.08 8.15
CA SER A 135 -7.31 5.03 9.17
C SER A 135 -8.22 3.85 8.84
N MET A 136 -9.08 3.95 7.85
CA MET A 136 -9.98 2.85 7.50
C MET A 136 -9.22 1.65 6.90
N GLY A 137 -9.71 0.42 7.16
CA GLY A 137 -9.09 -0.81 6.66
C GLY A 137 -9.08 -0.94 5.14
N SER A 138 -10.02 -0.28 4.45
CA SER A 138 -10.13 -0.23 2.99
C SER A 138 -9.36 0.94 2.34
N SER A 139 -8.54 1.66 3.09
CA SER A 139 -7.80 2.83 2.60
C SER A 139 -7.00 2.54 1.33
N ILE A 140 -6.32 1.38 1.27
CA ILE A 140 -5.48 1.02 0.13
C ILE A 140 -6.30 0.88 -1.14
N SER A 141 -7.34 0.04 -1.15
CA SER A 141 -8.15 -0.17 -2.35
C SER A 141 -8.88 1.10 -2.77
N ALA A 142 -9.42 1.87 -1.83
CA ALA A 142 -10.11 3.13 -2.11
C ALA A 142 -9.18 4.18 -2.74
N ILE A 143 -7.98 4.34 -2.20
CA ILE A 143 -6.98 5.30 -2.69
C ILE A 143 -6.50 4.90 -4.09
N LEU A 144 -6.13 3.63 -4.29
CA LEU A 144 -5.65 3.15 -5.59
C LEU A 144 -6.74 3.23 -6.66
N ALA A 145 -7.96 2.82 -6.35
CA ALA A 145 -9.08 2.93 -7.29
C ALA A 145 -9.33 4.39 -7.70
N THR A 146 -9.26 5.33 -6.75
CA THR A 146 -9.44 6.76 -7.03
C THR A 146 -8.29 7.33 -7.85
N ALA A 147 -7.04 7.03 -7.47
CA ALA A 147 -5.85 7.55 -8.11
C ALA A 147 -5.72 7.09 -9.58
N TYR A 148 -6.00 5.82 -9.84
CA TYR A 148 -5.94 5.21 -11.17
C TYR A 148 -7.26 5.19 -11.91
N LYS A 149 -8.32 5.79 -11.35
CA LYS A 149 -9.66 5.89 -11.95
C LYS A 149 -10.24 4.54 -12.36
N LEU A 150 -9.98 3.49 -11.55
CA LEU A 150 -10.48 2.15 -11.79
C LEU A 150 -12.01 2.12 -11.66
N LYS A 151 -12.69 1.48 -12.60
CA LYS A 151 -14.15 1.39 -12.64
C LYS A 151 -14.67 -0.03 -12.43
N GLY A 152 -13.78 -1.01 -12.42
CA GLY A 152 -14.12 -2.39 -12.16
C GLY A 152 -14.31 -2.68 -10.66
N ILE A 153 -14.23 -3.94 -10.32
CA ILE A 153 -14.39 -4.41 -8.94
C ILE A 153 -13.38 -3.74 -8.02
N ASN A 154 -13.87 -3.21 -6.88
CA ASN A 154 -13.03 -2.55 -5.88
C ASN A 154 -13.47 -2.93 -4.48
N TYR A 155 -12.63 -3.67 -3.77
CA TYR A 155 -12.79 -3.96 -2.35
C TYR A 155 -11.47 -4.40 -1.69
N SER A 156 -11.50 -4.43 -0.35
CA SER A 156 -10.36 -4.84 0.46
C SER A 156 -10.61 -6.18 1.14
N ILE A 157 -9.56 -6.97 1.24
CA ILE A 157 -9.50 -8.15 2.09
C ILE A 157 -8.56 -7.84 3.27
N SER A 158 -8.90 -8.29 4.46
CA SER A 158 -8.01 -8.24 5.62
C SER A 158 -7.99 -9.60 6.29
N SER A 159 -6.81 -10.21 6.34
CA SER A 159 -6.57 -11.55 6.86
C SER A 159 -5.17 -11.65 7.47
N ALA A 160 -4.81 -10.65 8.26
CA ALA A 160 -3.50 -10.53 8.89
C ALA A 160 -2.34 -10.81 7.89
N CYS A 161 -1.41 -11.70 8.21
CA CYS A 161 -0.26 -12.03 7.36
C CYS A 161 -0.65 -12.69 6.03
N ALA A 162 -1.85 -13.25 5.90
CA ALA A 162 -2.34 -13.90 4.68
C ALA A 162 -3.06 -12.93 3.72
N THR A 163 -3.23 -11.66 4.08
CA THR A 163 -3.98 -10.67 3.30
C THR A 163 -3.55 -10.61 1.83
N SER A 164 -2.26 -10.47 1.57
CA SER A 164 -1.75 -10.33 0.19
C SER A 164 -1.98 -11.61 -0.63
N ALA A 165 -1.80 -12.78 -0.03
CA ALA A 165 -2.07 -14.05 -0.71
C ALA A 165 -3.55 -14.18 -1.11
N HIS A 166 -4.46 -13.79 -0.21
CA HIS A 166 -5.90 -13.77 -0.50
C HIS A 166 -6.25 -12.75 -1.59
N CYS A 167 -5.66 -11.55 -1.57
CA CYS A 167 -5.89 -10.56 -2.62
C CYS A 167 -5.45 -11.07 -4.00
N ILE A 168 -4.25 -11.68 -4.09
CA ILE A 168 -3.72 -12.24 -5.33
C ILE A 168 -4.61 -13.40 -5.83
N GLY A 169 -4.94 -14.36 -4.96
CA GLY A 169 -5.78 -15.51 -5.30
C GLY A 169 -7.15 -15.08 -5.81
N HIS A 170 -7.78 -14.17 -5.08
CA HIS A 170 -9.10 -13.69 -5.47
C HIS A 170 -9.10 -12.83 -6.74
N GLY A 171 -8.09 -11.97 -6.92
CA GLY A 171 -7.90 -11.26 -8.18
C GLY A 171 -7.75 -12.23 -9.37
N ALA A 172 -6.99 -13.31 -9.19
CA ALA A 172 -6.87 -14.35 -10.20
C ALA A 172 -8.21 -15.04 -10.50
N ASP A 173 -9.04 -15.31 -9.50
CA ASP A 173 -10.36 -15.94 -9.68
C ASP A 173 -11.33 -15.01 -10.42
N LEU A 174 -11.28 -13.71 -10.18
CA LEU A 174 -12.08 -12.72 -10.91
C LEU A 174 -11.73 -12.68 -12.42
N ILE A 175 -10.43 -12.81 -12.74
CA ILE A 175 -9.99 -12.87 -14.14
C ILE A 175 -10.37 -14.23 -14.77
N LYS A 176 -10.15 -15.35 -14.08
CA LYS A 176 -10.52 -16.69 -14.55
C LYS A 176 -12.01 -16.82 -14.87
N SER A 177 -12.86 -16.24 -14.01
CA SER A 177 -14.31 -16.23 -14.18
C SER A 177 -14.79 -15.24 -15.24
N GLY A 178 -13.90 -14.41 -15.78
CA GLY A 178 -14.23 -13.40 -16.78
C GLY A 178 -14.93 -12.15 -16.24
N GLN A 179 -14.92 -11.93 -14.94
CA GLN A 179 -15.48 -10.73 -14.31
C GLN A 179 -14.57 -9.51 -14.51
N GLN A 180 -13.26 -9.70 -14.54
CA GLN A 180 -12.27 -8.67 -14.83
C GLN A 180 -11.29 -9.16 -15.89
N ASP A 181 -10.53 -8.25 -16.50
CA ASP A 181 -9.43 -8.54 -17.43
C ASP A 181 -8.08 -8.12 -16.82
N ILE A 182 -8.13 -7.12 -15.95
CA ILE A 182 -7.00 -6.56 -15.20
C ILE A 182 -7.42 -6.39 -13.75
#